data_c4e4882b93827902fc0a8be35228fc92
#
_entry.id   c4e4882b93827902fc0a8be35228fc92
#
_cell.length_a   1.000
_cell.length_b   1.000
_cell.length_c   1.000
_cell.angle_alpha   90.00
_cell.angle_beta   90.00
_cell.angle_gamma   90.00
#
_symmetry.space_group_name_H-M   'P 1'
#
loop_
_entity.id
_entity.type
_entity.pdbx_description
1 polymer ?
#
loop_
_entity_poly.entity_id
_entity_poly.type
_entity_poly.pdbx_seq_one_letter_code
_entity_poly.pdbx_strand_id
1 'polypeptide(L)'
;MKKLKYVVVALAVFLLMGCTMSNTPTSKVEDLFSKYQTLDNDIKFDINEVLKEQNLTDTQVEKYKKLLEDQYRNLTYEIKNEKIDGDHAIVTVQIEVIDYKKSISDLTYDSTKYTKESYDDAKLDLLEKAKDKVTYTLELGVTKDKNNNWRLDSLSNADIKKIQGMY
;
A
#
# COMPACT_ATOMS: atom_id res chain seq x y z
N MET A 1 24.22 -33.57 -37.10
CA MET A 1 24.72 -32.96 -35.86
C MET A 1 23.92 -31.69 -35.61
N LYS A 2 22.88 -31.78 -34.78
CA LYS A 2 21.96 -30.67 -34.52
C LYS A 2 22.47 -29.93 -33.31
N LYS A 3 22.90 -28.68 -33.50
CA LYS A 3 23.26 -27.79 -32.39
C LYS A 3 21.99 -27.26 -31.74
N LEU A 4 21.67 -27.77 -30.57
CA LEU A 4 20.64 -27.32 -29.70
C LEU A 4 21.05 -25.96 -29.12
N LYS A 5 20.41 -24.88 -29.58
CA LYS A 5 20.60 -23.55 -28.99
C LYS A 5 19.80 -23.51 -27.69
N TYR A 6 20.47 -23.53 -26.58
CA TYR A 6 19.90 -23.23 -25.28
C TYR A 6 19.66 -21.71 -25.23
N VAL A 7 18.39 -21.32 -25.36
CA VAL A 7 17.93 -19.99 -24.97
C VAL A 7 17.86 -20.02 -23.45
N VAL A 8 18.86 -19.51 -22.79
CA VAL A 8 18.82 -19.23 -21.36
C VAL A 8 18.00 -17.97 -21.20
N VAL A 9 16.73 -18.15 -20.90
CA VAL A 9 15.89 -17.07 -20.36
C VAL A 9 16.42 -16.84 -18.95
N ALA A 10 17.27 -15.85 -18.78
CA ALA A 10 17.67 -15.37 -17.48
C ALA A 10 16.44 -14.67 -16.87
N LEU A 11 15.63 -15.46 -16.15
CA LEU A 11 14.64 -14.93 -15.22
C LEU A 11 15.45 -14.31 -14.08
N ALA A 12 15.68 -13.01 -14.15
CA ALA A 12 16.29 -12.28 -13.07
C ALA A 12 15.28 -12.21 -11.91
N VAL A 13 15.26 -13.28 -11.12
CA VAL A 13 14.69 -13.25 -9.78
C VAL A 13 15.65 -12.40 -8.96
N PHE A 14 15.38 -11.11 -8.87
CA PHE A 14 16.02 -10.26 -7.88
C PHE A 14 15.52 -10.70 -6.50
N LEU A 15 16.14 -11.75 -5.97
CA LEU A 15 16.06 -12.03 -4.56
C LEU A 15 16.77 -10.88 -3.84
N LEU A 16 15.98 -10.13 -3.12
CA LEU A 16 16.38 -9.10 -2.20
C LEU A 16 17.45 -9.62 -1.25
N MET A 17 18.68 -9.22 -1.47
CA MET A 17 19.73 -9.40 -0.49
C MET A 17 20.31 -8.07 -0.12
N GLY A 18 20.10 -7.73 1.15
CA GLY A 18 21.00 -6.88 1.88
C GLY A 18 20.58 -5.44 1.97
N CYS A 19 20.08 -5.10 3.13
CA CYS A 19 20.01 -3.74 3.66
C CYS A 19 21.38 -3.08 3.69
N THR A 20 21.85 -2.59 2.57
CA THR A 20 22.65 -1.38 2.58
C THR A 20 21.64 -0.26 2.42
N MET A 21 21.51 0.59 3.44
CA MET A 21 20.71 1.81 3.35
C MET A 21 21.27 2.69 2.22
N SER A 22 20.89 2.37 1.00
CA SER A 22 21.32 3.13 -0.17
C SER A 22 20.58 4.46 -0.15
N ASN A 23 21.32 5.55 -0.36
CA ASN A 23 20.74 6.87 -0.42
C ASN A 23 20.33 7.19 -1.85
N THR A 24 19.31 6.49 -2.36
CA THR A 24 18.71 6.69 -3.69
C THR A 24 17.21 6.96 -3.57
N PRO A 25 16.58 7.64 -4.55
CA PRO A 25 15.12 7.82 -4.52
C PRO A 25 14.37 6.50 -4.44
N THR A 26 14.73 5.52 -5.27
CA THR A 26 14.13 4.18 -5.27
C THR A 26 14.22 3.53 -3.90
N SER A 27 15.37 3.58 -3.20
CA SER A 27 15.50 2.96 -1.88
C SER A 27 14.57 3.56 -0.84
N LYS A 28 14.22 4.86 -0.94
CA LYS A 28 13.25 5.50 -0.02
C LYS A 28 11.82 5.00 -0.24
N VAL A 29 11.49 4.68 -1.48
CA VAL A 29 10.19 4.09 -1.82
C VAL A 29 10.14 2.61 -1.39
N GLU A 30 11.21 1.85 -1.57
CA GLU A 30 11.33 0.48 -1.07
C GLU A 30 11.23 0.43 0.47
N ASP A 31 11.88 1.36 1.17
CA ASP A 31 11.77 1.51 2.63
C ASP A 31 10.33 1.75 3.07
N LEU A 32 9.58 2.61 2.35
CA LEU A 32 8.16 2.86 2.62
C LEU A 32 7.35 1.56 2.55
N PHE A 33 7.46 0.82 1.44
CA PHE A 33 6.67 -0.40 1.28
C PHE A 33 7.13 -1.52 2.23
N SER A 34 8.41 -1.58 2.55
CA SER A 34 8.91 -2.47 3.61
C SER A 34 8.29 -2.15 4.97
N LYS A 35 8.14 -0.87 5.32
CA LYS A 35 7.45 -0.44 6.56
C LYS A 35 5.99 -0.88 6.58
N TYR A 36 5.27 -0.75 5.46
CA TYR A 36 3.90 -1.26 5.35
C TYR A 36 3.85 -2.77 5.56
N GLN A 37 4.66 -3.53 4.82
CA GLN A 37 4.66 -5.00 4.87
C GLN A 37 5.07 -5.55 6.25
N THR A 38 5.99 -4.88 6.95
CA THR A 38 6.44 -5.28 8.28
C THR A 38 5.59 -4.70 9.41
N LEU A 39 4.67 -3.79 9.09
CA LEU A 39 3.88 -3.04 10.07
C LEU A 39 4.80 -2.40 11.12
N ASP A 40 5.73 -1.58 10.69
CA ASP A 40 6.59 -0.89 11.63
C ASP A 40 5.80 0.04 12.58
N ASN A 41 6.49 0.65 13.53
CA ASN A 41 5.81 1.44 14.56
C ASN A 41 5.12 2.68 13.99
N ASP A 42 5.67 3.29 12.93
CA ASP A 42 5.07 4.47 12.28
C ASP A 42 3.75 4.06 11.61
N ILE A 43 3.74 2.95 10.87
CA ILE A 43 2.52 2.42 10.21
C ILE A 43 1.46 2.00 11.24
N LYS A 44 1.86 1.37 12.35
CA LYS A 44 0.90 1.04 13.43
C LYS A 44 0.32 2.28 14.09
N PHE A 45 1.13 3.32 14.25
CA PHE A 45 0.66 4.60 14.76
C PHE A 45 -0.38 5.21 13.80
N ASP A 46 -0.09 5.26 12.51
CA ASP A 46 -1.00 5.80 11.48
C ASP A 46 -2.32 5.02 11.43
N ILE A 47 -2.28 3.67 11.51
CA ILE A 47 -3.50 2.85 11.61
C ILE A 47 -4.34 3.28 12.81
N ASN A 48 -3.72 3.43 13.98
CA ASN A 48 -4.44 3.81 15.19
C ASN A 48 -5.05 5.22 15.09
N GLU A 49 -4.38 6.17 14.45
CA GLU A 49 -4.92 7.52 14.23
C GLU A 49 -6.14 7.46 13.27
N VAL A 50 -6.05 6.72 12.18
CA VAL A 50 -7.18 6.51 11.25
C VAL A 50 -8.39 5.92 11.99
N LEU A 51 -8.16 4.95 12.88
CA LEU A 51 -9.23 4.29 13.62
C LEU A 51 -9.90 5.19 14.66
N LYS A 52 -9.15 6.08 15.32
CA LYS A 52 -9.69 7.05 16.27
C LYS A 52 -10.66 8.04 15.64
N GLU A 53 -10.44 8.38 14.37
CA GLU A 53 -11.33 9.29 13.62
C GLU A 53 -12.65 8.61 13.20
N GLN A 54 -12.70 7.28 13.26
CA GLN A 54 -13.89 6.49 12.94
C GLN A 54 -14.72 6.31 14.22
N ASN A 55 -15.94 6.75 14.23
CA ASN A 55 -16.85 6.56 15.39
C ASN A 55 -17.36 5.10 15.43
N LEU A 56 -16.46 4.15 15.72
CA LEU A 56 -16.69 2.70 15.73
C LEU A 56 -16.73 2.18 17.17
N THR A 57 -17.40 1.05 17.39
CA THR A 57 -17.32 0.30 18.64
C THR A 57 -15.93 -0.39 18.78
N ASP A 58 -15.53 -0.78 19.99
CA ASP A 58 -14.25 -1.45 20.22
C ASP A 58 -14.09 -2.71 19.35
N THR A 59 -15.15 -3.49 19.20
CA THR A 59 -15.13 -4.69 18.35
C THR A 59 -14.92 -4.35 16.87
N GLN A 60 -15.57 -3.30 16.38
CA GLN A 60 -15.41 -2.81 15.01
C GLN A 60 -14.01 -2.24 14.77
N VAL A 61 -13.45 -1.54 15.76
CA VAL A 61 -12.07 -1.02 15.71
C VAL A 61 -11.08 -2.17 15.53
N GLU A 62 -11.16 -3.22 16.34
CA GLU A 62 -10.26 -4.38 16.23
C GLU A 62 -10.40 -5.10 14.88
N LYS A 63 -11.62 -5.24 14.39
CA LYS A 63 -11.89 -5.84 13.08
C LYS A 63 -11.30 -5.00 11.94
N TYR A 64 -11.51 -3.68 11.95
CA TYR A 64 -10.99 -2.79 10.93
C TYR A 64 -9.47 -2.70 10.98
N LYS A 65 -8.89 -2.65 12.17
CA LYS A 65 -7.43 -2.70 12.37
C LYS A 65 -6.82 -3.92 11.71
N LYS A 66 -7.39 -5.10 11.97
CA LYS A 66 -6.92 -6.35 11.36
C LYS A 66 -7.00 -6.31 9.83
N LEU A 67 -8.08 -5.76 9.26
CA LEU A 67 -8.23 -5.61 7.82
C LEU A 67 -7.13 -4.73 7.21
N LEU A 68 -6.80 -3.59 7.84
CA LEU A 68 -5.72 -2.71 7.39
C LEU A 68 -4.35 -3.38 7.53
N GLU A 69 -4.09 -4.05 8.65
CA GLU A 69 -2.84 -4.78 8.86
C GLU A 69 -2.65 -5.90 7.83
N ASP A 70 -3.70 -6.68 7.54
CA ASP A 70 -3.67 -7.74 6.54
C ASP A 70 -3.47 -7.18 5.13
N GLN A 71 -4.12 -6.05 4.80
CA GLN A 71 -3.92 -5.35 3.54
C GLN A 71 -2.48 -4.93 3.34
N TYR A 72 -1.88 -4.31 4.35
CA TYR A 72 -0.52 -3.79 4.27
C TYR A 72 0.53 -4.91 4.21
N ARG A 73 0.39 -5.97 5.00
CA ARG A 73 1.29 -7.13 4.95
C ARG A 73 1.27 -7.85 3.60
N ASN A 74 0.11 -7.90 2.96
CA ASN A 74 -0.09 -8.62 1.70
C ASN A 74 0.03 -7.76 0.45
N LEU A 75 0.26 -6.44 0.61
CA LEU A 75 0.54 -5.54 -0.49
C LEU A 75 1.79 -6.01 -1.24
N THR A 76 1.69 -6.09 -2.56
CA THR A 76 2.86 -6.30 -3.42
C THR A 76 3.15 -5.06 -4.24
N TYR A 77 4.43 -4.83 -4.57
CA TYR A 77 4.82 -3.67 -5.35
C TYR A 77 5.94 -4.00 -6.34
N GLU A 78 6.03 -3.19 -7.39
CA GLU A 78 7.08 -3.26 -8.39
C GLU A 78 7.48 -1.84 -8.78
N ILE A 79 8.77 -1.51 -8.66
CA ILE A 79 9.31 -0.25 -9.17
C ILE A 79 9.35 -0.30 -10.69
N LYS A 80 8.68 0.64 -11.34
CA LYS A 80 8.58 0.71 -12.80
C LYS A 80 9.56 1.69 -13.41
N ASN A 81 9.81 2.81 -12.75
CA ASN A 81 10.67 3.86 -13.27
C ASN A 81 11.18 4.78 -12.16
N GLU A 82 12.33 5.39 -12.39
CA GLU A 82 12.87 6.49 -11.59
C GLU A 82 13.31 7.61 -12.52
N LYS A 83 12.84 8.84 -12.26
CA LYS A 83 13.24 10.03 -12.99
C LYS A 83 13.80 11.03 -12.01
N ILE A 84 15.08 11.40 -12.16
CA ILE A 84 15.78 12.39 -11.33
C ILE A 84 15.92 13.70 -12.10
N ASP A 85 15.61 14.80 -11.42
CA ASP A 85 15.82 16.16 -11.91
C ASP A 85 16.41 17.02 -10.78
N GLY A 86 17.73 17.15 -10.78
CA GLY A 86 18.49 17.85 -9.74
C GLY A 86 18.31 17.22 -8.35
N ASP A 87 17.68 17.98 -7.45
CA ASP A 87 17.41 17.55 -6.06
C ASP A 87 16.01 16.96 -5.87
N HIS A 88 15.28 16.76 -6.95
CA HIS A 88 13.96 16.13 -6.97
C HIS A 88 13.98 14.86 -7.80
N ALA A 89 13.18 13.88 -7.39
CA ALA A 89 12.96 12.67 -8.16
C ALA A 89 11.50 12.23 -8.07
N ILE A 90 11.05 11.52 -9.09
CA ILE A 90 9.77 10.81 -9.09
C ILE A 90 10.07 9.34 -9.30
N VAL A 91 9.58 8.51 -8.38
CA VAL A 91 9.62 7.05 -8.50
C VAL A 91 8.23 6.56 -8.83
N THR A 92 8.10 5.94 -10.00
CA THR A 92 6.86 5.30 -10.43
C THR A 92 6.83 3.88 -9.93
N VAL A 93 5.82 3.54 -9.14
CA VAL A 93 5.64 2.20 -8.57
C VAL A 93 4.24 1.67 -8.88
N GLN A 94 4.15 0.41 -9.22
CA GLN A 94 2.90 -0.31 -9.36
C GLN A 94 2.68 -1.14 -8.11
N ILE A 95 1.50 -1.02 -7.50
CA ILE A 95 1.09 -1.81 -6.34
C ILE A 95 -0.10 -2.69 -6.67
N GLU A 96 -0.20 -3.85 -6.05
CA GLU A 96 -1.39 -4.71 -6.07
C GLU A 96 -1.90 -4.89 -4.65
N VAL A 97 -3.18 -4.63 -4.45
CA VAL A 97 -3.88 -4.62 -3.16
C VAL A 97 -5.26 -5.26 -3.30
N ILE A 98 -5.89 -5.68 -2.19
CA ILE A 98 -7.30 -6.09 -2.19
C ILE A 98 -8.17 -4.86 -2.53
N ASP A 99 -9.13 -5.04 -3.43
CA ASP A 99 -10.07 -4.00 -3.85
C ASP A 99 -11.24 -3.88 -2.86
N TYR A 100 -10.97 -3.22 -1.75
CA TYR A 100 -11.99 -2.96 -0.75
C TYR A 100 -13.07 -2.00 -1.25
N LYS A 101 -12.71 -1.06 -2.13
CA LYS A 101 -13.68 -0.13 -2.72
C LYS A 101 -14.77 -0.85 -3.49
N LYS A 102 -14.38 -1.81 -4.33
CA LYS A 102 -15.31 -2.64 -5.09
C LYS A 102 -16.21 -3.47 -4.16
N SER A 103 -15.65 -4.05 -3.10
CA SER A 103 -16.39 -4.94 -2.20
C SER A 103 -17.55 -4.27 -1.48
N ILE A 104 -17.50 -2.95 -1.30
CA ILE A 104 -18.53 -2.14 -0.64
C ILE A 104 -19.32 -1.25 -1.60
N SER A 105 -19.11 -1.37 -2.91
CA SER A 105 -19.71 -0.46 -3.92
C SER A 105 -21.23 -0.45 -3.89
N ASP A 106 -21.84 -1.60 -3.60
CA ASP A 106 -23.29 -1.76 -3.59
C ASP A 106 -23.92 -1.50 -2.21
N LEU A 107 -23.10 -1.28 -1.18
CA LEU A 107 -23.58 -0.98 0.17
C LEU A 107 -23.89 0.51 0.32
N THR A 108 -25.17 0.82 0.46
CA THR A 108 -25.63 2.20 0.68
C THR A 108 -26.30 2.30 2.05
N TYR A 109 -25.97 3.37 2.79
CA TYR A 109 -26.63 3.65 4.06
C TYR A 109 -28.10 4.04 3.83
N ASP A 110 -28.99 3.31 4.49
CA ASP A 110 -30.43 3.56 4.49
C ASP A 110 -30.91 3.49 5.96
N SER A 111 -31.29 4.63 6.54
CA SER A 111 -31.69 4.74 7.94
C SER A 111 -32.96 3.96 8.30
N THR A 112 -33.71 3.47 7.30
CA THR A 112 -34.86 2.57 7.54
C THR A 112 -34.45 1.11 7.69
N LYS A 113 -33.24 0.75 7.24
CA LYS A 113 -32.69 -0.62 7.26
C LYS A 113 -31.56 -0.80 8.25
N TYR A 114 -30.80 0.27 8.50
CA TYR A 114 -29.59 0.20 9.31
C TYR A 114 -29.60 1.28 10.39
N THR A 115 -29.14 0.93 11.58
CA THR A 115 -28.50 1.89 12.48
C THR A 115 -27.09 2.17 11.96
N LYS A 116 -26.42 3.22 12.46
CA LYS A 116 -25.01 3.47 12.09
C LYS A 116 -24.14 2.25 12.42
N GLU A 117 -24.29 1.69 13.60
CA GLU A 117 -23.52 0.53 14.07
C GLU A 117 -23.71 -0.69 13.15
N SER A 118 -24.97 -1.07 12.86
CA SER A 118 -25.25 -2.22 11.98
C SER A 118 -24.83 -2.00 10.54
N TYR A 119 -24.76 -0.76 10.06
CA TYR A 119 -24.20 -0.43 8.76
C TYR A 119 -22.69 -0.61 8.74
N ASP A 120 -21.99 -0.15 9.80
CA ASP A 120 -20.56 -0.32 9.93
C ASP A 120 -20.18 -1.81 10.04
N ASP A 121 -20.99 -2.62 10.76
CA ASP A 121 -20.83 -4.08 10.80
C ASP A 121 -20.98 -4.70 9.41
N ALA A 122 -22.04 -4.36 8.68
CA ALA A 122 -22.26 -4.87 7.32
C ALA A 122 -21.11 -4.49 6.38
N LYS A 123 -20.59 -3.27 6.51
CA LYS A 123 -19.43 -2.80 5.75
C LYS A 123 -18.19 -3.63 6.08
N LEU A 124 -17.87 -3.82 7.34
CA LEU A 124 -16.72 -4.60 7.78
C LEU A 124 -16.81 -6.07 7.33
N ASP A 125 -18.01 -6.66 7.35
CA ASP A 125 -18.25 -8.01 6.87
C ASP A 125 -18.00 -8.16 5.36
N LEU A 126 -18.31 -7.15 4.56
CA LEU A 126 -17.99 -7.12 3.14
C LEU A 126 -16.50 -6.98 2.88
N LEU A 127 -15.82 -6.11 3.63
CA LEU A 127 -14.37 -5.94 3.55
C LEU A 127 -13.63 -7.23 3.91
N GLU A 128 -14.08 -7.95 4.96
CA GLU A 128 -13.48 -9.21 5.39
C GLU A 128 -13.60 -10.33 4.33
N LYS A 129 -14.66 -10.30 3.54
CA LYS A 129 -14.93 -11.26 2.45
C LYS A 129 -14.28 -10.88 1.13
N ALA A 130 -13.73 -9.67 1.02
CA ALA A 130 -13.11 -9.18 -0.20
C ALA A 130 -11.88 -10.03 -0.57
N LYS A 131 -11.80 -10.40 -1.85
CA LYS A 131 -10.70 -11.21 -2.41
C LYS A 131 -10.20 -10.66 -3.74
N ASP A 132 -11.01 -9.83 -4.39
CA ASP A 132 -10.62 -9.23 -5.65
C ASP A 132 -9.44 -8.31 -5.42
N LYS A 133 -8.52 -8.29 -6.35
CA LYS A 133 -7.35 -7.44 -6.30
C LYS A 133 -7.44 -6.36 -7.37
N VAL A 134 -6.82 -5.23 -7.09
CA VAL A 134 -6.69 -4.12 -8.01
C VAL A 134 -5.24 -3.67 -8.04
N THR A 135 -4.82 -3.21 -9.22
CA THR A 135 -3.48 -2.66 -9.45
C THR A 135 -3.58 -1.16 -9.62
N TYR A 136 -2.76 -0.43 -8.88
CA TYR A 136 -2.62 1.02 -9.00
C TYR A 136 -1.20 1.41 -9.36
N THR A 137 -1.07 2.50 -10.10
CA THR A 137 0.21 3.18 -10.30
C THR A 137 0.28 4.39 -9.39
N LEU A 138 1.39 4.52 -8.67
CA LEU A 138 1.73 5.66 -7.82
C LEU A 138 2.94 6.38 -8.43
N GLU A 139 2.96 7.70 -8.32
CA GLU A 139 4.11 8.54 -8.64
C GLU A 139 4.55 9.24 -7.35
N LEU A 140 5.59 8.69 -6.73
CA LEU A 140 6.05 9.11 -5.41
C LEU A 140 7.21 10.10 -5.54
N GLY A 141 7.02 11.30 -4.99
CA GLY A 141 8.04 12.33 -4.93
C GLY A 141 9.10 12.00 -3.89
N VAL A 142 10.34 12.29 -4.24
CA VAL A 142 11.50 12.14 -3.35
C VAL A 142 12.40 13.35 -3.53
N THR A 143 12.74 14.03 -2.44
CA THR A 143 13.51 15.28 -2.46
C THR A 143 14.76 15.15 -1.60
N LYS A 144 15.88 15.78 -2.00
CA LYS A 144 17.08 15.86 -1.19
C LYS A 144 16.94 16.88 -0.08
N ASP A 145 17.39 16.50 1.11
CA ASP A 145 17.52 17.41 2.24
C ASP A 145 18.84 18.23 2.17
N LYS A 146 19.02 19.12 3.14
CA LYS A 146 20.22 19.99 3.26
C LYS A 146 21.54 19.23 3.38
N ASN A 147 21.49 17.96 3.75
CA ASN A 147 22.65 17.08 3.90
C ASN A 147 22.85 16.19 2.67
N ASN A 148 22.18 16.49 1.56
CA ASN A 148 22.21 15.72 0.31
C ASN A 148 21.66 14.29 0.44
N ASN A 149 20.77 14.04 1.42
CA ASN A 149 20.09 12.77 1.58
C ASN A 149 18.69 12.81 0.93
N TRP A 150 18.37 11.79 0.16
CA TRP A 150 17.03 11.62 -0.38
C TRP A 150 16.03 11.32 0.73
N ARG A 151 14.86 11.97 0.67
CA ARG A 151 13.73 11.79 1.58
C ARG A 151 12.46 11.66 0.77
N LEU A 152 11.63 10.70 1.14
CA LEU A 152 10.31 10.56 0.57
C LEU A 152 9.46 11.77 0.96
N ASP A 153 8.75 12.34 -0.01
CA ASP A 153 7.77 13.38 0.22
C ASP A 153 6.50 12.78 0.85
N SER A 154 5.65 13.65 1.43
CA SER A 154 4.39 13.18 2.02
C SER A 154 3.49 12.53 0.95
N LEU A 155 2.91 11.39 1.30
CA LEU A 155 1.92 10.74 0.45
C LEU A 155 0.67 11.61 0.29
N SER A 156 0.10 11.63 -0.90
CA SER A 156 -1.20 12.25 -1.11
C SER A 156 -2.33 11.39 -0.49
N ASN A 157 -3.47 12.02 -0.16
CA ASN A 157 -4.64 11.27 0.27
C ASN A 157 -5.12 10.23 -0.76
N ALA A 158 -4.91 10.50 -2.05
CA ALA A 158 -5.23 9.56 -3.12
C ALA A 158 -4.30 8.33 -3.06
N ASP A 159 -3.00 8.52 -2.83
CA ASP A 159 -2.04 7.43 -2.72
C ASP A 159 -2.30 6.57 -1.48
N ILE A 160 -2.61 7.20 -0.35
CA ILE A 160 -3.01 6.48 0.88
C ILE A 160 -4.25 5.62 0.61
N LYS A 161 -5.28 6.16 -0.05
CA LYS A 161 -6.49 5.40 -0.41
C LYS A 161 -6.19 4.23 -1.38
N LYS A 162 -5.27 4.41 -2.33
CA LYS A 162 -4.82 3.32 -3.21
C LYS A 162 -4.13 2.21 -2.42
N ILE A 163 -3.22 2.56 -1.50
CA ILE A 163 -2.53 1.60 -0.63
C ILE A 163 -3.52 0.84 0.25
N GLN A 164 -4.58 1.51 0.71
CA GLN A 164 -5.66 0.92 1.49
C GLN A 164 -6.66 0.10 0.65
N GLY A 165 -6.60 0.15 -0.70
CA GLY A 165 -7.60 -0.49 -1.57
C GLY A 165 -8.97 0.20 -1.54
N MET A 166 -9.01 1.48 -1.18
CA MET A 166 -10.24 2.29 -0.99
C MET A 166 -10.38 3.43 -2.00
N TYR A 167 -9.65 3.35 -3.11
CA TYR A 167 -9.63 4.39 -4.15
C TYR A 167 -10.65 4.16 -5.27
#